data_c217b0653a8cbac2f7b3063b047ad089
#
_entry.id   c217b0653a8cbac2f7b3063b047ad089
#
_cell.length_a   1.000
_cell.length_b   1.000
_cell.length_c   1.000
_cell.angle_alpha   90.00
_cell.angle_beta   90.00
_cell.angle_gamma   90.00
#
_symmetry.space_group_name_H-M   'P 1'
#
loop_
_entity.id
_entity.type
_entity.pdbx_description
1 polymer ?
#
loop_
_entity_poly.entity_id
_entity_poly.type
_entity_poly.pdbx_seq_one_letter_code
_entity_poly.pdbx_strand_id
1 'polypeptide(L)'
;MEGLIIRSLGGFYTVESGDGTRTECRGRGIFRKDATTLLVGDRCTFEPTEPGCGSITAIAPRKNILQRPPVANLDRLALVVSLADPAPNALVLDQLTAIAARKSIPVVLIFTKPDLADPAPWTAIYQKAGYPTAVVNNRTGEGAEDAARLLRGGITAFCGNSGAGKSSLLNTLYPALRLATGEISKKLGRGRHTTRHVELFGDGDGGYLCDTPGFSALEFARSEPMPASELAACFPEMAQYAGGCRYTGCSHRTEQGCAVREAVAKGEIPESRHRSYVTIYNELKQLKEWELAKSGRS
;
A
#
# COMPACT_ATOMS: atom_id res chain seq x y z
N MET A 1 -0.49 15.68 -25.10
CA MET A 1 -0.58 16.25 -23.74
C MET A 1 -0.18 15.16 -22.75
N GLU A 2 0.34 15.54 -21.59
CA GLU A 2 0.63 14.57 -20.50
C GLU A 2 -0.40 14.71 -19.38
N GLY A 3 -0.68 13.60 -18.70
CA GLY A 3 -1.61 13.60 -17.58
C GLY A 3 -1.53 12.34 -16.72
N LEU A 4 -2.31 12.33 -15.64
CA LEU A 4 -2.45 11.23 -14.69
C LEU A 4 -3.84 10.61 -14.85
N ILE A 5 -3.90 9.28 -14.98
CA ILE A 5 -5.19 8.57 -14.95
C ILE A 5 -5.68 8.55 -13.51
N ILE A 6 -6.73 9.34 -13.23
CA ILE A 6 -7.31 9.45 -11.88
C ILE A 6 -8.53 8.55 -11.66
N ARG A 7 -9.16 8.07 -12.73
CA ARG A 7 -10.34 7.20 -12.65
C ARG A 7 -10.43 6.27 -13.85
N SER A 8 -10.96 5.07 -13.64
CA SER A 8 -11.25 4.09 -14.69
C SER A 8 -12.66 3.53 -14.50
N LEU A 9 -13.50 3.60 -15.55
CA LEU A 9 -14.87 3.11 -15.51
C LEU A 9 -15.31 2.63 -16.91
N GLY A 10 -15.60 1.35 -17.06
CA GLY A 10 -16.20 0.81 -18.29
C GLY A 10 -15.35 0.99 -19.56
N GLY A 11 -14.01 1.06 -19.43
CA GLY A 11 -13.10 1.30 -20.55
C GLY A 11 -12.89 2.79 -20.88
N PHE A 12 -13.47 3.67 -20.09
CA PHE A 12 -13.19 5.10 -20.10
C PHE A 12 -12.25 5.46 -18.95
N TYR A 13 -11.39 6.45 -19.17
CA TYR A 13 -10.36 6.90 -18.25
C TYR A 13 -10.48 8.42 -18.08
N THR A 14 -10.61 8.88 -16.85
CA THR A 14 -10.47 10.32 -16.58
C THR A 14 -8.99 10.62 -16.39
N VAL A 15 -8.45 11.45 -17.26
CA VAL A 15 -7.06 11.93 -17.23
C VAL A 15 -7.05 13.36 -16.72
N GLU A 16 -6.26 13.63 -15.68
CA GLU A 16 -6.03 14.98 -15.15
C GLU A 16 -4.67 15.48 -15.62
N SER A 17 -4.67 16.62 -16.32
CA SER A 17 -3.46 17.32 -16.79
C SER A 17 -2.83 18.13 -15.64
N GLY A 18 -1.58 18.59 -15.84
CA GLY A 18 -0.85 19.34 -14.82
C GLY A 18 -1.48 20.68 -14.42
N ASP A 19 -2.40 21.22 -15.22
CA ASP A 19 -3.20 22.42 -14.95
C ASP A 19 -4.54 22.11 -14.21
N GLY A 20 -4.77 20.83 -13.86
CA GLY A 20 -5.99 20.38 -13.21
C GLY A 20 -7.18 20.11 -14.16
N THR A 21 -6.99 20.29 -15.47
CA THR A 21 -8.02 19.99 -16.47
C THR A 21 -8.27 18.49 -16.55
N ARG A 22 -9.54 18.08 -16.53
CA ARG A 22 -9.97 16.68 -16.62
C ARG A 22 -10.54 16.36 -17.98
N THR A 23 -10.01 15.35 -18.63
CA THR A 23 -10.41 14.88 -19.97
C THR A 23 -10.85 13.43 -19.89
N GLU A 24 -12.02 13.09 -20.46
CA GLU A 24 -12.46 11.71 -20.58
C GLU A 24 -11.79 11.06 -21.79
N CYS A 25 -10.99 10.01 -21.56
CA CYS A 25 -10.17 9.38 -22.57
C CYS A 25 -10.54 7.91 -22.79
N ARG A 26 -10.23 7.42 -24.00
CA ARG A 26 -10.20 5.98 -24.30
C ARG A 26 -8.77 5.55 -24.63
N GLY A 27 -8.42 4.31 -24.26
CA GLY A 27 -7.15 3.72 -24.69
C GLY A 27 -7.17 3.36 -26.18
N ARG A 28 -6.10 3.71 -26.92
CA ARG A 28 -5.93 3.24 -28.31
C ARG A 28 -5.87 1.71 -28.39
N GLY A 29 -6.24 1.17 -29.54
CA GLY A 29 -6.26 -0.28 -29.80
C GLY A 29 -4.91 -0.99 -29.60
N ILE A 30 -3.79 -0.26 -29.59
CA ILE A 30 -2.45 -0.79 -29.32
C ILE A 30 -2.37 -1.43 -27.92
N PHE A 31 -2.99 -0.85 -26.93
CA PHE A 31 -3.00 -1.42 -25.55
C PHE A 31 -3.69 -2.78 -25.47
N ARG A 32 -4.68 -3.03 -26.36
CA ARG A 32 -5.31 -4.34 -26.47
C ARG A 32 -4.42 -5.37 -27.17
N LYS A 33 -3.63 -4.94 -28.18
CA LYS A 33 -2.70 -5.81 -28.90
C LYS A 33 -1.54 -6.22 -28.00
N ASP A 34 -1.01 -5.29 -27.22
CA ASP A 34 0.15 -5.52 -26.35
C ASP A 34 -0.25 -6.10 -24.98
N ALA A 35 -1.53 -6.47 -24.79
CA ALA A 35 -2.11 -6.93 -23.51
C ALA A 35 -1.80 -5.99 -22.33
N THR A 36 -1.57 -4.69 -22.60
CA THR A 36 -1.28 -3.69 -21.59
C THR A 36 -2.58 -3.13 -21.03
N THR A 37 -2.86 -3.41 -19.76
CA THR A 37 -4.00 -2.82 -19.07
C THR A 37 -3.64 -1.44 -18.55
N LEU A 38 -4.43 -0.42 -18.91
CA LEU A 38 -4.34 0.93 -18.34
C LEU A 38 -4.88 0.91 -16.91
N LEU A 39 -4.15 1.53 -15.99
CA LEU A 39 -4.47 1.55 -14.56
C LEU A 39 -4.64 2.98 -14.06
N VAL A 40 -5.44 3.14 -13.02
CA VAL A 40 -5.46 4.36 -12.22
C VAL A 40 -4.06 4.56 -11.62
N GLY A 41 -3.55 5.78 -11.64
CA GLY A 41 -2.17 6.09 -11.26
C GLY A 41 -1.14 6.03 -12.41
N ASP A 42 -1.54 5.60 -13.63
CA ASP A 42 -0.65 5.70 -14.79
C ASP A 42 -0.44 7.15 -15.21
N ARG A 43 0.82 7.52 -15.44
CA ARG A 43 1.16 8.73 -16.16
C ARG A 43 1.07 8.40 -17.64
N CYS A 44 0.31 9.19 -18.40
CA CYS A 44 0.01 8.90 -19.78
C CYS A 44 0.23 10.13 -20.68
N THR A 45 0.45 9.84 -21.97
CA THR A 45 0.32 10.80 -23.05
C THR A 45 -1.03 10.59 -23.72
N PHE A 46 -1.77 11.66 -23.98
CA PHE A 46 -3.05 11.59 -24.66
C PHE A 46 -3.21 12.74 -25.67
N GLU A 47 -4.04 12.52 -26.67
CA GLU A 47 -4.39 13.49 -27.71
C GLU A 47 -5.86 13.86 -27.55
N PRO A 48 -6.20 15.16 -27.45
CA PRO A 48 -7.59 15.62 -27.49
C PRO A 48 -8.23 15.23 -28.84
N THR A 49 -9.48 14.78 -28.80
CA THR A 49 -10.25 14.44 -30.01
C THR A 49 -11.41 15.39 -30.21
N GLU A 50 -12.19 15.65 -29.17
CA GLU A 50 -13.34 16.55 -29.11
C GLU A 50 -13.29 17.31 -27.78
N PRO A 51 -14.03 18.40 -27.61
CA PRO A 51 -14.09 19.12 -26.33
C PRO A 51 -14.39 18.17 -25.15
N GLY A 52 -13.48 18.09 -24.19
CA GLY A 52 -13.60 17.20 -23.03
C GLY A 52 -13.27 15.74 -23.27
N CYS A 53 -12.96 15.32 -24.51
CA CYS A 53 -12.63 13.94 -24.88
C CYS A 53 -11.20 13.80 -25.40
N GLY A 54 -10.62 12.60 -25.26
CA GLY A 54 -9.26 12.32 -25.73
C GLY A 54 -8.98 10.83 -25.93
N SER A 55 -7.82 10.57 -26.49
CA SER A 55 -7.31 9.21 -26.74
C SER A 55 -5.94 9.03 -26.09
N ILE A 56 -5.79 8.07 -25.19
CA ILE A 56 -4.50 7.73 -24.57
C ILE A 56 -3.66 7.02 -25.63
N THR A 57 -2.46 7.56 -25.88
CA THR A 57 -1.55 7.08 -26.91
C THR A 57 -0.36 6.32 -26.34
N ALA A 58 0.09 6.67 -25.13
CA ALA A 58 1.20 6.02 -24.45
C ALA A 58 1.05 6.09 -22.92
N ILE A 59 1.73 5.19 -22.22
CA ILE A 59 1.93 5.28 -20.77
C ILE A 59 3.42 5.30 -20.45
N ALA A 60 3.79 6.03 -19.41
CA ALA A 60 5.15 6.04 -18.91
C ALA A 60 5.47 4.71 -18.17
N PRO A 61 6.74 4.32 -18.05
CA PRO A 61 7.14 3.17 -17.24
C PRO A 61 6.62 3.31 -15.81
N ARG A 62 6.02 2.24 -15.31
CA ARG A 62 5.50 2.17 -13.95
C ARG A 62 6.61 1.88 -12.96
N LYS A 63 6.65 2.58 -11.82
CA LYS A 63 7.56 2.27 -10.72
C LYS A 63 7.11 1.07 -9.89
N ASN A 64 5.79 0.88 -9.75
CA ASN A 64 5.17 -0.26 -9.09
C ASN A 64 3.73 -0.45 -9.56
N ILE A 65 3.19 -1.63 -9.29
CA ILE A 65 1.81 -1.99 -9.58
C ILE A 65 1.26 -2.78 -8.40
N LEU A 66 0.08 -2.38 -7.94
CA LEU A 66 -0.75 -3.17 -7.06
C LEU A 66 -1.86 -3.82 -7.90
N GLN A 67 -2.06 -5.14 -7.75
CA GLN A 67 -3.06 -5.85 -8.56
C GLN A 67 -4.46 -5.78 -7.97
N ARG A 68 -4.55 -5.71 -6.67
CA ARG A 68 -5.82 -5.61 -5.94
C ARG A 68 -5.71 -4.64 -4.79
N PRO A 69 -6.32 -3.48 -4.91
CA PRO A 69 -6.98 -2.91 -6.09
C PRO A 69 -5.99 -2.59 -7.21
N PRO A 70 -6.43 -2.60 -8.50
CA PRO A 70 -5.54 -2.34 -9.62
C PRO A 70 -5.15 -0.85 -9.68
N VAL A 71 -3.96 -0.52 -9.18
CA VAL A 71 -3.41 0.83 -9.14
C VAL A 71 -1.91 0.80 -9.42
N ALA A 72 -1.43 1.82 -10.15
CA ALA A 72 -0.02 1.98 -10.50
C ALA A 72 0.60 3.19 -9.80
N ASN A 73 1.93 3.18 -9.72
CA ASN A 73 2.74 4.33 -9.32
C ASN A 73 2.44 4.87 -7.91
N LEU A 74 2.12 3.99 -6.97
CA LEU A 74 1.97 4.37 -5.57
C LEU A 74 3.29 4.94 -5.02
N ASP A 75 3.23 6.10 -4.38
CA ASP A 75 4.35 6.68 -3.65
C ASP A 75 4.46 6.08 -2.26
N ARG A 76 3.34 5.67 -1.68
CA ARG A 76 3.30 5.02 -0.37
C ARG A 76 2.01 4.26 -0.09
N LEU A 77 2.13 3.31 0.85
CA LEU A 77 1.03 2.61 1.48
C LEU A 77 0.93 3.07 2.94
N ALA A 78 -0.14 3.74 3.31
CA ALA A 78 -0.45 4.10 4.69
C ALA A 78 -1.20 2.94 5.37
N LEU A 79 -0.53 2.23 6.28
CA LEU A 79 -1.12 1.19 7.10
C LEU A 79 -1.76 1.82 8.34
N VAL A 80 -3.07 1.85 8.39
CA VAL A 80 -3.84 2.38 9.54
C VAL A 80 -4.10 1.26 10.53
N VAL A 81 -3.54 1.41 11.72
CA VAL A 81 -3.50 0.38 12.77
C VAL A 81 -4.18 0.91 14.01
N SER A 82 -5.31 0.31 14.41
CA SER A 82 -5.91 0.60 15.71
C SER A 82 -5.09 -0.03 16.81
N LEU A 83 -4.81 0.72 17.88
CA LEU A 83 -4.13 0.21 19.09
C LEU A 83 -5.05 -0.64 19.96
N ALA A 84 -6.36 -0.45 19.83
CA ALA A 84 -7.38 -1.24 20.51
C ALA A 84 -8.62 -1.34 19.62
N ASP A 85 -9.27 -2.48 19.64
CA ASP A 85 -10.58 -2.75 19.04
C ASP A 85 -10.72 -2.29 17.56
N PRO A 86 -10.14 -3.04 16.61
CA PRO A 86 -9.40 -4.29 16.80
C PRO A 86 -7.95 -4.06 17.27
N ALA A 87 -7.45 -4.93 18.14
CA ALA A 87 -6.06 -4.91 18.56
C ALA A 87 -5.12 -5.18 17.37
N PRO A 88 -3.89 -4.61 17.37
CA PRO A 88 -2.94 -4.85 16.31
C PRO A 88 -2.52 -6.32 16.24
N ASN A 89 -2.32 -6.84 15.04
CA ASN A 89 -1.77 -8.16 14.80
C ASN A 89 -0.42 -8.04 14.09
N ALA A 90 0.67 -8.34 14.80
CA ALA A 90 2.03 -8.20 14.30
C ALA A 90 2.23 -9.01 13.00
N LEU A 91 1.77 -10.27 12.97
CA LEU A 91 1.94 -11.14 11.79
C LEU A 91 1.30 -10.53 10.54
N VAL A 92 0.08 -10.00 10.66
CA VAL A 92 -0.63 -9.36 9.54
C VAL A 92 0.09 -8.09 9.09
N LEU A 93 0.56 -7.24 10.03
CA LEU A 93 1.29 -6.02 9.69
C LEU A 93 2.62 -6.36 8.99
N ASP A 94 3.32 -7.39 9.47
CA ASP A 94 4.60 -7.83 8.94
C ASP A 94 4.44 -8.47 7.55
N GLN A 95 3.35 -9.20 7.29
CA GLN A 95 3.00 -9.65 5.95
C GLN A 95 2.75 -8.49 5.00
N LEU A 96 1.99 -7.47 5.43
CA LEU A 96 1.69 -6.29 4.61
C LEU A 96 2.95 -5.50 4.26
N THR A 97 3.83 -5.28 5.25
CA THR A 97 5.10 -4.56 5.01
C THR A 97 6.00 -5.34 4.07
N ALA A 98 6.08 -6.68 4.18
CA ALA A 98 6.87 -7.52 3.30
C ALA A 98 6.36 -7.49 1.85
N ILE A 99 5.05 -7.58 1.64
CA ILE A 99 4.44 -7.48 0.30
C ILE A 99 4.68 -6.12 -0.32
N ALA A 100 4.49 -5.04 0.46
CA ALA A 100 4.75 -3.68 -0.01
C ALA A 100 6.22 -3.49 -0.40
N ALA A 101 7.17 -4.00 0.40
CA ALA A 101 8.59 -3.97 0.11
C ALA A 101 8.92 -4.72 -1.20
N ARG A 102 8.36 -5.91 -1.42
CA ARG A 102 8.51 -6.67 -2.67
C ARG A 102 8.02 -5.89 -3.89
N LYS A 103 6.97 -5.10 -3.72
CA LYS A 103 6.40 -4.25 -4.78
C LYS A 103 7.08 -2.88 -4.88
N SER A 104 8.15 -2.64 -4.12
CA SER A 104 8.82 -1.33 -4.05
C SER A 104 7.86 -0.19 -3.68
N ILE A 105 6.91 -0.46 -2.80
CA ILE A 105 5.97 0.52 -2.27
C ILE A 105 6.40 0.90 -0.85
N PRO A 106 6.84 2.15 -0.60
CA PRO A 106 7.15 2.63 0.75
C PRO A 106 5.94 2.52 1.68
N VAL A 107 6.18 2.14 2.93
CA VAL A 107 5.13 2.00 3.95
C VAL A 107 5.27 3.06 5.01
N VAL A 108 4.14 3.64 5.43
CA VAL A 108 3.99 4.47 6.63
C VAL A 108 2.98 3.80 7.54
N LEU A 109 3.30 3.62 8.82
CA LEU A 109 2.34 3.11 9.80
C LEU A 109 1.71 4.26 10.59
N ILE A 110 0.39 4.29 10.63
CA ILE A 110 -0.37 5.29 11.39
C ILE A 110 -1.18 4.57 12.46
N PHE A 111 -0.75 4.74 13.71
CA PHE A 111 -1.42 4.18 14.87
C PHE A 111 -2.55 5.09 15.33
N THR A 112 -3.74 4.53 15.49
CA THR A 112 -4.94 5.25 15.92
C THR A 112 -5.43 4.77 17.27
N LYS A 113 -6.28 5.57 17.90
CA LYS A 113 -6.88 5.31 19.25
C LYS A 113 -5.83 5.22 20.37
N PRO A 114 -4.88 6.17 20.49
CA PRO A 114 -3.88 6.19 21.56
C PRO A 114 -4.52 6.45 22.94
N ASP A 115 -5.78 6.90 22.97
CA ASP A 115 -6.58 7.07 24.17
C ASP A 115 -7.03 5.72 24.78
N LEU A 116 -6.93 4.61 24.05
CA LEU A 116 -7.36 3.28 24.51
C LEU A 116 -6.20 2.34 24.84
N ALA A 117 -4.99 2.57 24.29
CA ALA A 117 -3.81 1.75 24.55
C ALA A 117 -2.51 2.52 24.23
N ASP A 118 -1.42 2.17 24.93
CA ASP A 118 -0.11 2.78 24.74
C ASP A 118 0.47 2.49 23.34
N PRO A 119 0.81 3.49 22.52
CA PRO A 119 1.43 3.32 21.23
C PRO A 119 2.91 2.91 21.31
N ALA A 120 3.62 3.20 22.41
CA ALA A 120 5.07 3.10 22.50
C ALA A 120 5.64 1.72 22.11
N PRO A 121 5.07 0.57 22.55
CA PRO A 121 5.59 -0.73 22.17
C PRO A 121 5.54 -0.97 20.65
N TRP A 122 4.48 -0.53 19.98
CA TRP A 122 4.28 -0.71 18.55
C TRP A 122 5.14 0.23 17.71
N THR A 123 5.17 1.50 18.08
CA THR A 123 6.01 2.50 17.38
C THR A 123 7.49 2.12 17.47
N ALA A 124 7.97 1.68 18.64
CA ALA A 124 9.35 1.26 18.83
C ALA A 124 9.75 0.09 17.93
N ILE A 125 8.88 -0.93 17.76
CA ILE A 125 9.12 -2.09 16.89
C ILE A 125 9.31 -1.63 15.44
N TYR A 126 8.37 -0.84 14.90
CA TYR A 126 8.39 -0.49 13.48
C TYR A 126 9.40 0.61 13.15
N GLN A 127 9.64 1.57 14.05
CA GLN A 127 10.72 2.54 13.90
C GLN A 127 12.10 1.87 13.87
N LYS A 128 12.32 0.89 14.75
CA LYS A 128 13.55 0.08 14.74
C LYS A 128 13.71 -0.73 13.46
N ALA A 129 12.60 -1.20 12.89
CA ALA A 129 12.58 -1.87 11.60
C ALA A 129 12.72 -0.90 10.40
N GLY A 130 12.87 0.42 10.65
CA GLY A 130 13.11 1.43 9.62
C GLY A 130 11.84 2.02 8.99
N TYR A 131 10.66 1.78 9.56
CA TYR A 131 9.41 2.33 9.03
C TYR A 131 9.06 3.68 9.67
N PRO A 132 8.69 4.72 8.89
CA PRO A 132 8.08 5.92 9.41
C PRO A 132 6.77 5.60 10.12
N THR A 133 6.57 6.18 11.31
CA THR A 133 5.37 5.99 12.12
C THR A 133 4.78 7.31 12.56
N ALA A 134 3.46 7.38 12.66
CA ALA A 134 2.73 8.46 13.33
C ALA A 134 1.69 7.88 14.28
N VAL A 135 1.36 8.63 15.32
CA VAL A 135 0.26 8.30 16.25
C VAL A 135 -0.77 9.40 16.15
N VAL A 136 -2.02 9.06 15.86
CA VAL A 136 -3.09 10.04 15.66
C VAL A 136 -4.29 9.72 16.53
N ASN A 137 -4.69 10.67 17.36
CA ASN A 137 -5.98 10.62 18.04
C ASN A 137 -7.05 11.26 17.12
N ASN A 138 -7.85 10.42 16.48
CA ASN A 138 -8.90 10.90 15.57
C ASN A 138 -10.01 11.71 16.25
N ARG A 139 -10.10 11.71 17.58
CA ARG A 139 -11.12 12.46 18.34
C ARG A 139 -10.66 13.89 18.65
N THR A 140 -9.38 14.05 19.00
CA THR A 140 -8.79 15.35 19.37
C THR A 140 -8.04 16.01 18.20
N GLY A 141 -7.63 15.25 17.18
CA GLY A 141 -6.75 15.70 16.10
C GLY A 141 -5.26 15.69 16.48
N GLU A 142 -4.91 15.29 17.69
CA GLU A 142 -3.51 15.20 18.10
C GLU A 142 -2.71 14.23 17.20
N GLY A 143 -1.51 14.66 16.77
CA GLY A 143 -0.64 13.91 15.87
C GLY A 143 -1.03 13.96 14.39
N ALA A 144 -2.12 14.67 14.03
CA ALA A 144 -2.56 14.75 12.64
C ALA A 144 -1.54 15.46 11.72
N GLU A 145 -0.87 16.50 12.20
CA GLU A 145 0.16 17.22 11.43
C GLU A 145 1.37 16.34 11.11
N ASP A 146 1.81 15.50 12.05
CA ASP A 146 2.92 14.58 11.83
C ASP A 146 2.55 13.52 10.79
N ALA A 147 1.35 12.96 10.87
CA ALA A 147 0.82 12.04 9.87
C ALA A 147 0.70 12.71 8.49
N ALA A 148 0.13 13.92 8.42
CA ALA A 148 0.01 14.68 7.17
C ALA A 148 1.37 14.96 6.54
N ARG A 149 2.40 15.29 7.34
CA ARG A 149 3.77 15.51 6.87
C ARG A 149 4.36 14.26 6.22
N LEU A 150 4.15 13.08 6.80
CA LEU A 150 4.58 11.79 6.24
C LEU A 150 3.84 11.42 4.96
N LEU A 151 2.63 11.93 4.76
CA LEU A 151 1.76 11.60 3.63
C LEU A 151 1.76 12.64 2.52
N ARG A 152 2.48 13.75 2.67
CA ARG A 152 2.48 14.87 1.72
C ARG A 152 2.95 14.46 0.34
N GLY A 153 2.18 14.86 -0.67
CA GLY A 153 2.47 14.70 -2.10
C GLY A 153 2.44 13.25 -2.58
N GLY A 154 2.42 13.06 -3.88
CA GLY A 154 2.38 11.74 -4.52
C GLY A 154 1.06 10.98 -4.29
N ILE A 155 1.03 9.70 -4.65
CA ILE A 155 -0.17 8.85 -4.56
C ILE A 155 -0.07 7.97 -3.31
N THR A 156 -1.00 8.16 -2.37
CA THR A 156 -1.09 7.39 -1.12
C THR A 156 -2.29 6.46 -1.13
N ALA A 157 -2.07 5.15 -0.99
CA ALA A 157 -3.13 4.19 -0.72
C ALA A 157 -3.26 3.93 0.79
N PHE A 158 -4.50 3.79 1.29
CA PHE A 158 -4.76 3.52 2.70
C PHE A 158 -5.24 2.08 2.89
N CYS A 159 -4.55 1.34 3.74
CA CYS A 159 -4.89 -0.03 4.11
C CYS A 159 -5.05 -0.16 5.62
N GLY A 160 -5.91 -1.05 6.06
CA GLY A 160 -6.11 -1.36 7.48
C GLY A 160 -7.43 -2.08 7.71
N ASN A 161 -7.56 -2.73 8.86
CA ASN A 161 -8.73 -3.51 9.21
C ASN A 161 -10.00 -2.64 9.32
N SER A 162 -11.17 -3.28 9.19
CA SER A 162 -12.43 -2.63 9.52
C SER A 162 -12.39 -2.17 10.99
N GLY A 163 -12.87 -0.97 11.28
CA GLY A 163 -12.80 -0.41 12.62
C GLY A 163 -11.44 0.19 13.03
N ALA A 164 -10.40 0.11 12.18
CA ALA A 164 -9.10 0.74 12.46
C ALA A 164 -9.12 2.28 12.43
N GLY A 165 -10.25 2.89 12.09
CA GLY A 165 -10.40 4.35 12.09
C GLY A 165 -9.92 5.03 10.81
N LYS A 166 -9.78 4.32 9.68
CA LYS A 166 -9.37 4.89 8.37
C LYS A 166 -10.20 6.10 7.94
N SER A 167 -11.53 5.94 7.93
CA SER A 167 -12.43 7.04 7.51
C SER A 167 -12.35 8.24 8.46
N SER A 168 -12.20 7.98 9.76
CA SER A 168 -12.02 9.05 10.77
C SER A 168 -10.67 9.75 10.55
N LEU A 169 -9.60 8.99 10.31
CA LEU A 169 -8.28 9.53 10.01
C LEU A 169 -8.30 10.41 8.77
N LEU A 170 -8.90 9.93 7.67
CA LEU A 170 -9.03 10.72 6.44
C LEU A 170 -9.80 12.02 6.66
N ASN A 171 -10.88 11.99 7.46
CA ASN A 171 -11.63 13.18 7.82
C ASN A 171 -10.82 14.15 8.71
N THR A 172 -9.92 13.63 9.54
CA THR A 172 -9.04 14.42 10.40
C THR A 172 -7.92 15.07 9.58
N LEU A 173 -7.30 14.30 8.68
CA LEU A 173 -6.17 14.78 7.86
C LEU A 173 -6.62 15.72 6.73
N TYR A 174 -7.78 15.44 6.12
CA TYR A 174 -8.27 16.12 4.92
C TYR A 174 -9.72 16.64 5.11
N PRO A 175 -9.93 17.59 6.02
CA PRO A 175 -11.29 18.08 6.33
C PRO A 175 -11.99 18.72 5.13
N ALA A 176 -11.26 19.29 4.16
CA ALA A 176 -11.81 19.82 2.93
C ALA A 176 -12.48 18.75 2.05
N LEU A 177 -11.99 17.50 2.09
CA LEU A 177 -12.62 16.38 1.40
C LEU A 177 -13.94 15.96 2.04
N ARG A 178 -14.22 16.35 3.28
CA ARG A 178 -15.47 16.08 4.01
C ARG A 178 -16.69 16.64 3.28
N LEU A 179 -16.57 17.78 2.63
CA LEU A 179 -17.65 18.42 1.87
C LEU A 179 -18.01 17.62 0.61
N ALA A 180 -17.03 16.92 0.02
CA ALA A 180 -17.24 16.02 -1.12
C ALA A 180 -17.58 14.58 -0.70
N THR A 181 -17.19 14.15 0.52
CA THR A 181 -17.30 12.77 1.02
C THR A 181 -18.64 12.41 1.65
N GLY A 182 -19.59 13.35 1.73
CA GLY A 182 -21.00 12.98 2.00
C GLY A 182 -21.49 11.89 1.02
N GLU A 183 -20.94 11.86 -0.20
CA GLU A 183 -21.13 10.79 -1.17
C GLU A 183 -20.09 9.66 -1.06
N ILE A 184 -18.82 9.95 -0.72
CA ILE A 184 -17.75 8.96 -0.61
C ILE A 184 -17.98 8.03 0.59
N SER A 185 -18.35 8.55 1.77
CA SER A 185 -18.67 7.71 2.92
C SER A 185 -19.94 6.86 2.72
N LYS A 186 -20.87 7.30 1.87
CA LYS A 186 -22.03 6.49 1.43
C LYS A 186 -21.62 5.43 0.42
N LYS A 187 -20.62 5.68 -0.43
CA LYS A 187 -20.03 4.69 -1.37
C LYS A 187 -19.09 3.72 -0.65
N LEU A 188 -18.32 4.17 0.34
CA LEU A 188 -17.44 3.34 1.18
C LEU A 188 -18.18 2.36 2.11
N GLY A 189 -19.46 2.64 2.45
CA GLY A 189 -20.19 1.89 3.48
C GLY A 189 -21.40 1.06 3.05
N ARG A 190 -21.93 1.22 1.83
CA ARG A 190 -23.18 0.54 1.43
C ARG A 190 -23.18 0.11 -0.03
N GLY A 191 -23.02 -1.20 -0.25
CA GLY A 191 -23.33 -1.82 -1.53
C GLY A 191 -22.82 -3.26 -1.61
N ARG A 192 -23.70 -4.25 -1.38
CA ARG A 192 -23.52 -5.62 -1.86
C ARG A 192 -23.35 -5.53 -3.38
N HIS A 193 -22.22 -6.09 -3.92
CA HIS A 193 -22.03 -6.38 -5.35
C HIS A 193 -22.08 -5.21 -6.32
N THR A 194 -21.12 -4.25 -6.24
CA THR A 194 -20.82 -3.39 -7.39
C THR A 194 -19.31 -3.32 -7.60
N THR A 195 -18.92 -3.39 -8.85
CA THR A 195 -17.56 -3.37 -9.41
C THR A 195 -16.65 -2.40 -8.63
N ARG A 196 -15.55 -2.91 -8.11
CA ARG A 196 -14.56 -2.16 -7.32
C ARG A 196 -13.87 -1.15 -8.26
N HIS A 197 -14.32 0.09 -8.28
CA HIS A 197 -13.69 1.17 -9.02
C HIS A 197 -12.62 1.81 -8.14
N VAL A 198 -11.42 1.94 -8.66
CA VAL A 198 -10.34 2.73 -8.06
C VAL A 198 -10.46 4.16 -8.58
N GLU A 199 -10.33 5.12 -7.69
CA GLU A 199 -10.33 6.55 -8.02
C GLU A 199 -9.30 7.28 -7.16
N LEU A 200 -8.61 8.25 -7.74
CA LEU A 200 -7.70 9.14 -7.04
C LEU A 200 -8.39 10.47 -6.75
N PHE A 201 -8.28 10.92 -5.52
CA PHE A 201 -8.78 12.21 -5.06
C PHE A 201 -7.60 13.11 -4.71
N GLY A 202 -7.55 14.31 -5.24
CA GLY A 202 -6.55 15.29 -4.84
C GLY A 202 -6.64 15.59 -3.34
N ASP A 203 -5.50 15.64 -2.66
CA ASP A 203 -5.41 15.92 -1.22
C ASP A 203 -5.43 17.42 -0.88
N GLY A 204 -5.39 18.28 -1.89
CA GLY A 204 -5.31 19.73 -1.76
C GLY A 204 -3.89 20.29 -1.70
N ASP A 205 -2.88 19.45 -1.52
CA ASP A 205 -1.44 19.80 -1.41
C ASP A 205 -0.59 19.21 -2.55
N GLY A 206 -1.22 18.91 -3.69
CA GLY A 206 -0.54 18.36 -4.88
C GLY A 206 -0.28 16.85 -4.83
N GLY A 207 -0.88 16.14 -3.87
CA GLY A 207 -0.91 14.68 -3.79
C GLY A 207 -2.29 14.11 -4.09
N TYR A 208 -2.36 12.77 -4.09
CA TYR A 208 -3.59 12.03 -4.34
C TYR A 208 -3.80 10.93 -3.30
N LEU A 209 -5.03 10.80 -2.85
CA LEU A 209 -5.51 9.70 -2.03
C LEU A 209 -6.15 8.67 -2.94
N CYS A 210 -5.68 7.44 -2.85
CA CYS A 210 -6.27 6.33 -3.58
C CYS A 210 -7.42 5.76 -2.75
N ASP A 211 -8.66 5.94 -3.23
CA ASP A 211 -9.80 5.24 -2.65
C ASP A 211 -9.78 3.78 -3.07
N THR A 212 -9.64 2.93 -2.10
CA THR A 212 -9.58 1.48 -2.27
C THR A 212 -10.69 0.82 -1.45
N PRO A 213 -11.96 0.87 -1.91
CA PRO A 213 -13.08 0.33 -1.16
C PRO A 213 -12.89 -1.15 -0.88
N GLY A 214 -12.95 -1.52 0.42
CA GLY A 214 -12.80 -2.90 0.86
C GLY A 214 -11.36 -3.44 0.84
N PHE A 215 -10.35 -2.59 0.73
CA PHE A 215 -8.95 -2.99 0.82
C PHE A 215 -8.59 -3.35 2.25
N SER A 216 -8.87 -4.60 2.59
CA SER A 216 -8.52 -5.16 3.89
C SER A 216 -7.08 -5.71 3.87
N ALA A 217 -6.45 -5.66 5.04
CA ALA A 217 -5.14 -6.27 5.25
C ALA A 217 -5.08 -7.73 4.80
N LEU A 218 -6.15 -8.51 5.04
CA LEU A 218 -6.26 -9.91 4.66
C LEU A 218 -6.35 -10.14 3.15
N GLU A 219 -7.09 -9.29 2.42
CA GLU A 219 -7.19 -9.42 0.95
C GLU A 219 -5.86 -9.09 0.29
N PHE A 220 -5.15 -8.07 0.80
CA PHE A 220 -3.81 -7.72 0.32
C PHE A 220 -2.82 -8.88 0.52
N ALA A 221 -2.76 -9.43 1.73
CA ALA A 221 -1.86 -10.54 2.06
C ALA A 221 -2.09 -11.79 1.17
N ARG A 222 -3.33 -12.06 0.78
CA ARG A 222 -3.68 -13.21 -0.07
C ARG A 222 -3.46 -13.00 -1.57
N SER A 223 -3.41 -11.75 -2.02
CA SER A 223 -3.37 -11.45 -3.46
C SER A 223 -1.99 -11.51 -4.09
N GLU A 224 -0.92 -11.56 -3.29
CA GLU A 224 0.46 -11.38 -3.74
C GLU A 224 1.40 -12.45 -3.14
N PRO A 225 1.24 -13.74 -3.50
CA PRO A 225 2.16 -14.77 -3.03
C PRO A 225 3.60 -14.50 -3.55
N MET A 226 4.58 -14.80 -2.71
CA MET A 226 5.99 -14.64 -3.05
C MET A 226 6.78 -15.92 -2.76
N PRO A 227 7.91 -16.17 -3.46
CA PRO A 227 8.81 -17.25 -3.09
C PRO A 227 9.41 -17.01 -1.71
N ALA A 228 9.52 -18.06 -0.89
CA ALA A 228 10.13 -17.96 0.44
C ALA A 228 11.56 -17.39 0.41
N SER A 229 12.32 -17.66 -0.68
CA SER A 229 13.68 -17.14 -0.88
C SER A 229 13.76 -15.62 -1.01
N GLU A 230 12.69 -14.94 -1.40
CA GLU A 230 12.65 -13.48 -1.54
C GLU A 230 12.27 -12.79 -0.22
N LEU A 231 11.74 -13.52 0.76
CA LEU A 231 11.14 -12.92 1.95
C LEU A 231 12.14 -12.12 2.79
N ALA A 232 13.39 -12.59 2.95
CA ALA A 232 14.40 -11.91 3.78
C ALA A 232 14.70 -10.49 3.25
N ALA A 233 14.74 -10.31 1.95
CA ALA A 233 14.94 -9.01 1.31
C ALA A 233 13.76 -8.05 1.54
N CYS A 234 12.58 -8.58 1.89
CA CYS A 234 11.38 -7.79 2.18
C CYS A 234 11.28 -7.32 3.65
N PHE A 235 12.27 -7.66 4.47
CA PHE A 235 12.42 -7.18 5.85
C PHE A 235 13.66 -6.28 5.93
N PRO A 236 13.53 -4.95 5.82
CA PRO A 236 14.67 -4.04 5.71
C PRO A 236 15.68 -4.20 6.84
N GLU A 237 15.21 -4.41 8.07
CA GLU A 237 16.02 -4.62 9.25
C GLU A 237 16.81 -5.93 9.21
N MET A 238 16.38 -6.91 8.43
CA MET A 238 17.09 -8.18 8.25
C MET A 238 18.05 -8.15 7.06
N ALA A 239 17.66 -7.46 5.98
CA ALA A 239 18.42 -7.41 4.74
C ALA A 239 19.87 -6.95 4.94
N GLN A 240 20.10 -6.00 5.85
CA GLN A 240 21.43 -5.47 6.18
C GLN A 240 22.37 -6.51 6.83
N TYR A 241 21.83 -7.56 7.46
CA TYR A 241 22.63 -8.63 8.10
C TYR A 241 22.76 -9.89 7.26
N ALA A 242 21.88 -10.08 6.26
CA ALA A 242 21.78 -11.33 5.51
C ALA A 242 23.07 -11.74 4.80
N GLY A 243 23.90 -10.77 4.39
CA GLY A 243 25.20 -11.03 3.76
C GLY A 243 26.29 -11.55 4.71
N GLY A 244 26.10 -11.44 6.04
CA GLY A 244 27.06 -11.88 7.06
C GLY A 244 26.86 -13.32 7.57
N CYS A 245 25.90 -14.09 7.01
CA CYS A 245 25.64 -15.45 7.44
C CYS A 245 26.73 -16.43 7.00
N ARG A 246 27.00 -17.44 7.83
CA ARG A 246 27.98 -18.50 7.54
C ARG A 246 27.64 -19.28 6.26
N TYR A 247 26.36 -19.47 5.96
CA TYR A 247 25.91 -20.29 4.82
C TYR A 247 25.25 -19.42 3.76
N THR A 248 25.64 -19.66 2.50
CA THR A 248 24.93 -19.08 1.35
C THR A 248 23.51 -19.65 1.29
N GLY A 249 22.51 -18.80 1.08
CA GLY A 249 21.10 -19.21 1.08
C GLY A 249 20.55 -19.54 2.47
N CYS A 250 21.14 -18.97 3.53
CA CYS A 250 20.62 -19.07 4.89
C CYS A 250 19.16 -18.64 4.95
N SER A 251 18.32 -19.46 5.58
CA SER A 251 16.89 -19.15 5.74
C SER A 251 16.60 -18.29 6.98
N HIS A 252 17.63 -17.95 7.76
CA HIS A 252 17.59 -17.12 8.98
C HIS A 252 16.64 -17.64 10.08
N ARG A 253 16.32 -18.94 10.08
CA ARG A 253 15.40 -19.57 11.05
C ARG A 253 16.11 -20.29 12.18
N THR A 254 16.96 -21.25 11.85
CA THR A 254 17.59 -22.17 12.83
C THR A 254 19.09 -22.34 12.62
N GLU A 255 19.65 -21.83 11.53
CA GLU A 255 21.03 -22.06 11.12
C GLU A 255 22.03 -21.50 12.15
N GLN A 256 23.08 -22.24 12.41
CA GLN A 256 24.22 -21.80 13.22
C GLN A 256 25.08 -20.80 12.46
N GLY A 257 25.56 -19.74 13.13
CA GLY A 257 26.32 -18.66 12.50
C GLY A 257 25.47 -17.81 11.54
N CYS A 258 24.18 -17.66 11.87
CA CYS A 258 23.28 -16.76 11.16
C CYS A 258 23.36 -15.35 11.75
N ALA A 259 23.89 -14.39 10.97
CA ALA A 259 24.04 -13.00 11.41
C ALA A 259 22.71 -12.32 11.77
N VAL A 260 21.61 -12.67 11.09
CA VAL A 260 20.27 -12.17 11.43
C VAL A 260 19.85 -12.63 12.82
N ARG A 261 20.02 -13.92 13.15
CA ARG A 261 19.68 -14.44 14.48
C ARG A 261 20.56 -13.86 15.59
N GLU A 262 21.82 -13.60 15.29
CA GLU A 262 22.72 -12.91 16.23
C GLU A 262 22.27 -11.47 16.46
N ALA A 263 21.84 -10.75 15.43
CA ALA A 263 21.28 -9.40 15.55
C ALA A 263 19.97 -9.41 16.37
N VAL A 264 19.11 -10.42 16.22
CA VAL A 264 17.93 -10.61 17.08
C VAL A 264 18.33 -10.80 18.54
N ALA A 265 19.30 -11.69 18.81
CA ALA A 265 19.78 -11.95 20.17
C ALA A 265 20.40 -10.72 20.84
N LYS A 266 21.03 -9.83 20.08
CA LYS A 266 21.54 -8.53 20.54
C LYS A 266 20.45 -7.46 20.67
N GLY A 267 19.23 -7.78 20.26
CA GLY A 267 18.11 -6.83 20.22
C GLY A 267 18.23 -5.79 19.11
N GLU A 268 19.10 -5.94 18.12
CA GLU A 268 19.23 -5.05 16.96
C GLU A 268 18.05 -5.19 16.00
N ILE A 269 17.52 -6.41 15.87
CA ILE A 269 16.27 -6.71 15.18
C ILE A 269 15.19 -7.03 16.23
N PRO A 270 13.98 -6.44 16.14
CA PRO A 270 12.90 -6.79 17.05
C PRO A 270 12.53 -8.28 16.97
N GLU A 271 12.48 -8.97 18.11
CA GLU A 271 12.16 -10.40 18.16
C GLU A 271 10.80 -10.74 17.53
N SER A 272 9.79 -9.87 17.75
CA SER A 272 8.45 -10.03 17.17
C SER A 272 8.49 -10.07 15.64
N ARG A 273 9.30 -9.21 15.02
CA ARG A 273 9.49 -9.15 13.57
C ARG A 273 10.14 -10.44 13.04
N HIS A 274 11.19 -10.91 13.70
CA HIS A 274 11.82 -12.16 13.33
C HIS A 274 10.88 -13.36 13.52
N ARG A 275 10.05 -13.38 14.56
CA ARG A 275 9.03 -14.42 14.78
C ARG A 275 8.00 -14.42 13.65
N SER A 276 7.50 -13.25 13.23
CA SER A 276 6.61 -13.13 12.09
C SER A 276 7.29 -13.62 10.79
N TYR A 277 8.55 -13.22 10.57
CA TYR A 277 9.33 -13.69 9.42
C TYR A 277 9.37 -15.22 9.35
N VAL A 278 9.71 -15.89 10.45
CA VAL A 278 9.79 -17.36 10.52
C VAL A 278 8.42 -17.99 10.20
N THR A 279 7.35 -17.42 10.73
CA THR A 279 5.98 -17.90 10.47
C THR A 279 5.63 -17.76 8.99
N ILE A 280 5.82 -16.57 8.42
CA ILE A 280 5.53 -16.28 7.00
C ILE A 280 6.41 -17.17 6.09
N TYR A 281 7.70 -17.31 6.39
CA TYR A 281 8.59 -18.18 5.62
C TYR A 281 8.11 -19.63 5.58
N ASN A 282 7.66 -20.17 6.71
CA ASN A 282 7.16 -21.54 6.79
C ASN A 282 5.87 -21.73 5.99
N GLU A 283 4.96 -20.75 6.02
CA GLU A 283 3.74 -20.73 5.20
C GLU A 283 4.09 -20.70 3.70
N LEU A 284 4.96 -19.78 3.29
CA LEU A 284 5.37 -19.63 1.89
C LEU A 284 6.08 -20.90 1.36
N LYS A 285 6.87 -21.59 2.19
CA LYS A 285 7.56 -22.84 1.80
C LYS A 285 6.58 -23.99 1.52
N GLN A 286 5.35 -23.93 2.06
CA GLN A 286 4.33 -24.94 1.82
C GLN A 286 3.56 -24.68 0.51
N LEU A 287 3.66 -23.46 -0.07
CA LEU A 287 3.02 -23.14 -1.35
C LEU A 287 3.68 -23.95 -2.47
N LYS A 288 2.85 -24.58 -3.30
CA LYS A 288 3.33 -25.32 -4.45
C LYS A 288 3.74 -24.38 -5.57
N GLU A 289 4.73 -24.74 -6.38
CA GLU A 289 5.22 -23.93 -7.51
C GLU A 289 4.12 -23.44 -8.45
N TRP A 290 3.06 -24.24 -8.65
CA TRP A 290 1.94 -23.85 -9.50
C TRP A 290 1.06 -22.73 -8.90
N GLU A 291 1.03 -22.56 -7.58
CA GLU A 291 0.34 -21.45 -6.90
C GLU A 291 1.11 -20.15 -7.10
N LEU A 292 2.44 -20.22 -7.07
CA LEU A 292 3.33 -19.09 -7.37
C LEU A 292 3.23 -18.67 -8.84
N ALA A 293 3.11 -19.63 -9.77
CA ALA A 293 3.00 -19.37 -11.21
C ALA A 293 1.69 -18.68 -11.61
N LYS A 294 0.59 -18.89 -10.87
CA LYS A 294 -0.70 -18.23 -11.12
C LYS A 294 -0.66 -16.73 -10.81
N SER A 295 0.17 -16.29 -9.85
CA SER A 295 0.26 -14.89 -9.45
C SER A 295 1.08 -14.03 -10.40
N GLY A 296 1.94 -14.63 -11.21
CA GLY A 296 2.80 -13.94 -12.19
C GLY A 296 2.17 -13.73 -13.58
N ARG A 297 0.97 -14.25 -13.83
CA ARG A 297 0.30 -14.19 -15.14
C ARG A 297 -0.95 -13.30 -15.18
N SER A 298 -1.13 -12.44 -14.18
CA SER A 298 -2.29 -11.54 -14.13
C SER A 298 -1.86 -10.10 -14.33
#